data_2caebcbcc478ef13a5dbe1cd9abaafe9
#
_entry.id   2caebcbcc478ef13a5dbe1cd9abaafe9
#
_cell.length_a   1.000
_cell.length_b   1.000
_cell.length_c   1.000
_cell.angle_alpha   90.00
_cell.angle_beta   90.00
_cell.angle_gamma   90.00
#
_symmetry.space_group_name_H-M   'P 1'
#
loop_
_entity.id
_entity.type
_entity.pdbx_description
1 polymer ?
#
loop_
_entity_poly.entity_id
_entity_poly.type
_entity_poly.pdbx_seq_one_letter_code
_entity_poly.pdbx_strand_id
1 'polypeptide(L)'
;MHENRTKYPKKKAQMYQLLQDLPKKYNVTALVRMEKVRASQLLPLRKKLLGEVEIVSIIDKIAKKSLEKLDIPGIEKMKEKLTGQCLFMFTNMSPFKLNVLLGKNKVLLTARGGDIASIDVVVPPKNTGIAPGPMLTEFKENKIPTKIDQGTIWILKETTPVKKGEPISTKL
;
A
#
# COMPACT_ATOMS: atom_id res chain seq x y z
N MET A 1 -20.26 15.55 -26.92
CA MET A 1 -20.53 16.66 -25.98
C MET A 1 -21.20 16.06 -24.73
N HIS A 2 -20.54 15.99 -23.60
CA HIS A 2 -21.19 15.60 -22.35
C HIS A 2 -21.87 16.83 -21.78
N GLU A 3 -23.19 16.85 -21.84
CA GLU A 3 -24.03 17.85 -21.17
C GLU A 3 -23.61 18.04 -19.73
N ASN A 4 -23.49 19.28 -19.28
CA ASN A 4 -23.19 19.67 -17.92
C ASN A 4 -24.19 19.04 -16.95
N ARG A 5 -23.82 17.94 -16.29
CA ARG A 5 -24.62 17.34 -15.24
C ARG A 5 -24.76 18.35 -14.10
N THR A 6 -25.93 18.91 -13.93
CA THR A 6 -26.27 19.85 -12.86
C THR A 6 -26.53 19.18 -11.51
N LYS A 7 -26.79 17.86 -11.49
CA LYS A 7 -27.05 17.09 -10.26
C LYS A 7 -25.98 16.03 -10.01
N TYR A 8 -25.16 16.24 -9.00
CA TYR A 8 -24.19 15.25 -8.53
C TYR A 8 -24.75 14.44 -7.33
N PRO A 9 -24.42 13.15 -7.17
CA PRO A 9 -24.75 12.37 -5.98
C PRO A 9 -24.23 13.08 -4.73
N LYS A 10 -25.05 13.14 -3.67
CA LYS A 10 -24.74 13.82 -2.40
C LYS A 10 -23.33 13.48 -1.88
N LYS A 11 -22.94 12.18 -1.93
CA LYS A 11 -21.62 11.71 -1.49
C LYS A 11 -20.46 12.34 -2.28
N LYS A 12 -20.61 12.53 -3.59
CA LYS A 12 -19.57 13.18 -4.43
C LYS A 12 -19.44 14.66 -4.13
N ALA A 13 -20.55 15.34 -3.91
CA ALA A 13 -20.56 16.75 -3.52
C ALA A 13 -19.91 16.95 -2.13
N GLN A 14 -20.20 16.08 -1.17
CA GLN A 14 -19.55 16.07 0.14
C GLN A 14 -18.03 15.86 0.05
N MET A 15 -17.57 14.90 -0.75
CA MET A 15 -16.14 14.67 -0.97
C MET A 15 -15.43 15.87 -1.58
N TYR A 16 -16.09 16.53 -2.54
CA TYR A 16 -15.57 17.75 -3.15
C TYR A 16 -15.43 18.86 -2.11
N GLN A 17 -16.45 19.06 -1.28
CA GLN A 17 -16.49 20.09 -0.24
C GLN A 17 -15.44 19.84 0.85
N LEU A 18 -15.30 18.60 1.29
CA LEU A 18 -14.25 18.21 2.24
C LEU A 18 -12.85 18.60 1.77
N LEU A 19 -12.52 18.39 0.47
CA LEU A 19 -11.22 18.80 -0.09
C LEU A 19 -11.07 20.32 -0.25
N GLN A 20 -12.14 21.08 -0.22
CA GLN A 20 -12.08 22.56 -0.20
C GLN A 20 -11.86 23.10 1.22
N ASP A 21 -12.40 22.43 2.23
CA ASP A 21 -12.43 22.91 3.61
C ASP A 21 -11.21 22.40 4.43
N LEU A 22 -10.82 21.13 4.26
CA LEU A 22 -9.73 20.54 5.04
C LEU A 22 -8.37 21.22 4.84
N PRO A 23 -7.94 21.58 3.62
CA PRO A 23 -6.68 22.32 3.43
C PRO A 23 -6.65 23.71 4.06
N LYS A 24 -7.82 24.31 4.33
CA LYS A 24 -7.93 25.59 5.04
C LYS A 24 -7.83 25.41 6.55
N LYS A 25 -8.25 24.24 7.05
CA LYS A 25 -8.24 23.90 8.47
C LYS A 25 -6.89 23.38 8.96
N TYR A 26 -6.14 22.71 8.09
CA TYR A 26 -4.87 22.05 8.43
C TYR A 26 -3.71 22.64 7.64
N ASN A 27 -2.57 22.82 8.31
CA ASN A 27 -1.38 23.43 7.71
C ASN A 27 -0.64 22.50 6.74
N VAL A 28 -0.82 21.19 6.87
CA VAL A 28 -0.11 20.18 6.08
C VAL A 28 -1.11 19.27 5.40
N THR A 29 -0.99 19.17 4.08
CA THR A 29 -1.72 18.22 3.23
C THR A 29 -0.73 17.24 2.64
N ALA A 30 -0.89 15.96 2.92
CA ALA A 30 -0.07 14.90 2.38
C ALA A 30 -0.88 13.97 1.47
N LEU A 31 -0.28 13.57 0.34
CA LEU A 31 -0.83 12.58 -0.58
C LEU A 31 -0.10 11.26 -0.37
N VAL A 32 -0.84 10.18 -0.12
CA VAL A 32 -0.30 8.85 0.10
C VAL A 32 -0.86 7.88 -0.93
N ARG A 33 0.03 7.15 -1.62
CA ARG A 33 -0.38 6.08 -2.52
C ARG A 33 -0.83 4.86 -1.72
N MET A 34 -1.92 4.25 -2.17
CA MET A 34 -2.52 3.08 -1.55
C MET A 34 -2.37 1.79 -2.37
N GLU A 35 -1.50 1.82 -3.39
CA GLU A 35 -1.25 0.64 -4.21
C GLU A 35 -0.78 -0.53 -3.33
N LYS A 36 -1.47 -1.65 -3.44
CA LYS A 36 -1.19 -2.89 -2.67
C LYS A 36 -1.29 -2.77 -1.14
N VAL A 37 -1.78 -1.63 -0.61
CA VAL A 37 -2.05 -1.47 0.82
C VAL A 37 -3.36 -2.16 1.19
N ARG A 38 -3.32 -3.04 2.18
CA ARG A 38 -4.49 -3.80 2.64
C ARG A 38 -5.28 -3.04 3.71
N ALA A 39 -6.59 -3.29 3.78
CA ALA A 39 -7.45 -2.71 4.81
C ALA A 39 -6.96 -3.04 6.24
N SER A 40 -6.41 -4.24 6.43
CA SER A 40 -5.80 -4.67 7.70
C SER A 40 -4.62 -3.82 8.17
N GLN A 41 -3.91 -3.15 7.24
CA GLN A 41 -2.85 -2.20 7.56
C GLN A 41 -3.41 -0.80 7.84
N LEU A 42 -4.41 -0.39 7.06
CA LEU A 42 -4.96 0.96 7.14
C LEU A 42 -5.83 1.18 8.39
N LEU A 43 -6.61 0.19 8.81
CA LEU A 43 -7.50 0.30 9.97
C LEU A 43 -6.77 0.57 11.29
N PRO A 44 -5.71 -0.19 11.65
CA PRO A 44 -4.93 0.11 12.85
C PRO A 44 -4.25 1.49 12.79
N LEU A 45 -3.76 1.88 11.60
CA LEU A 45 -3.15 3.17 11.38
C LEU A 45 -4.16 4.31 11.62
N ARG A 46 -5.37 4.20 11.06
CA ARG A 46 -6.44 5.18 11.28
C ARG A 46 -6.80 5.33 12.76
N LYS A 47 -6.87 4.21 13.49
CA LYS A 47 -7.15 4.25 14.94
C LYS A 47 -6.06 4.96 15.73
N LYS A 48 -4.79 4.72 15.38
CA LYS A 48 -3.64 5.36 16.07
C LYS A 48 -3.49 6.83 15.77
N LEU A 49 -3.87 7.25 14.56
CA LEU A 49 -3.77 8.64 14.10
C LEU A 49 -5.03 9.46 14.38
N LEU A 50 -6.05 8.83 14.96
CA LEU A 50 -7.32 9.50 15.26
C LEU A 50 -7.09 10.70 16.18
N GLY A 51 -7.61 11.87 15.77
CA GLY A 51 -7.44 13.14 16.50
C GLY A 51 -6.21 13.95 16.12
N GLU A 52 -5.16 13.33 15.57
CA GLU A 52 -3.94 14.03 15.13
C GLU A 52 -3.88 14.20 13.59
N VAL A 53 -4.43 13.25 12.86
CA VAL A 53 -4.42 13.24 11.39
C VAL A 53 -5.81 12.88 10.86
N GLU A 54 -6.36 13.73 10.04
CA GLU A 54 -7.58 13.45 9.29
C GLU A 54 -7.23 12.68 8.01
N ILE A 55 -7.79 11.48 7.86
CA ILE A 55 -7.49 10.60 6.71
C ILE A 55 -8.72 10.44 5.83
N VAL A 56 -8.66 10.97 4.62
CA VAL A 56 -9.78 10.98 3.68
C VAL A 56 -9.41 10.27 2.38
N SER A 57 -10.27 9.34 1.95
CA SER A 57 -10.16 8.67 0.66
C SER A 57 -11.10 9.34 -0.33
N ILE A 58 -10.57 9.88 -1.42
CA ILE A 58 -11.34 10.61 -2.43
C ILE A 58 -11.00 10.05 -3.81
N ILE A 59 -12.01 10.02 -4.67
CA ILE A 59 -11.87 9.58 -6.06
C ILE A 59 -11.02 10.59 -6.83
N ASP A 60 -10.00 10.13 -7.55
CA ASP A 60 -9.01 10.96 -8.26
C ASP A 60 -9.62 12.08 -9.12
N LYS A 61 -10.68 11.77 -9.87
CA LYS A 61 -11.38 12.77 -10.71
C LYS A 61 -11.99 13.92 -9.90
N ILE A 62 -12.51 13.62 -8.70
CA ILE A 62 -13.07 14.63 -7.80
C ILE A 62 -11.94 15.41 -7.15
N ALA A 63 -10.89 14.71 -6.74
CA ALA A 63 -9.72 15.32 -6.14
C ALA A 63 -9.05 16.31 -7.09
N LYS A 64 -8.79 15.92 -8.34
CA LYS A 64 -8.21 16.83 -9.36
C LYS A 64 -9.03 18.10 -9.54
N LYS A 65 -10.35 17.97 -9.74
CA LYS A 65 -11.24 19.13 -9.90
C LYS A 65 -11.31 20.02 -8.65
N SER A 66 -11.23 19.42 -7.46
CA SER A 66 -11.24 20.19 -6.22
C SER A 66 -9.93 20.95 -6.02
N LEU A 67 -8.79 20.30 -6.29
CA LEU A 67 -7.47 20.89 -6.17
C LEU A 67 -7.21 22.00 -7.19
N GLU A 68 -7.85 21.98 -8.37
CA GLU A 68 -7.76 23.05 -9.38
C GLU A 68 -8.26 24.41 -8.87
N LYS A 69 -9.18 24.41 -7.92
CA LYS A 69 -9.76 25.64 -7.34
C LYS A 69 -9.05 26.14 -6.09
N LEU A 70 -8.01 25.42 -5.64
CA LEU A 70 -7.25 25.80 -4.48
C LEU A 70 -5.94 26.46 -4.92
N ASP A 71 -5.68 27.63 -4.40
CA ASP A 71 -4.41 28.34 -4.59
C ASP A 71 -3.48 28.02 -3.41
N ILE A 72 -2.86 26.84 -3.47
CA ILE A 72 -1.93 26.36 -2.44
C ILE A 72 -0.57 26.05 -3.10
N PRO A 73 0.56 26.50 -2.53
CA PRO A 73 1.88 26.21 -3.05
C PRO A 73 2.12 24.70 -3.20
N GLY A 74 2.60 24.26 -4.37
CA GLY A 74 2.92 22.85 -4.64
C GLY A 74 1.75 21.97 -5.08
N ILE A 75 0.56 22.52 -5.27
CA ILE A 75 -0.64 21.78 -5.68
C ILE A 75 -0.48 21.13 -7.06
N GLU A 76 0.24 21.78 -7.99
CA GLU A 76 0.51 21.21 -9.32
C GLU A 76 1.32 19.91 -9.25
N LYS A 77 2.37 19.88 -8.45
CA LYS A 77 3.16 18.67 -8.21
C LYS A 77 2.35 17.55 -7.55
N MET A 78 1.37 17.92 -6.74
CA MET A 78 0.45 16.96 -6.11
C MET A 78 -0.54 16.38 -7.12
N LYS A 79 -1.06 17.19 -8.06
CA LYS A 79 -1.95 16.74 -9.14
C LYS A 79 -1.26 15.74 -10.07
N GLU A 80 0.00 15.97 -10.42
CA GLU A 80 0.80 15.06 -11.25
C GLU A 80 0.95 13.68 -10.60
N LYS A 81 1.14 13.66 -9.27
CA LYS A 81 1.29 12.42 -8.49
C LYS A 81 -0.03 11.74 -8.13
N LEU A 82 -1.16 12.36 -8.44
CA LEU A 82 -2.48 11.83 -8.15
C LEU A 82 -2.88 10.82 -9.23
N THR A 83 -2.37 9.61 -9.11
CA THR A 83 -2.64 8.48 -10.00
C THR A 83 -2.98 7.23 -9.20
N GLY A 84 -4.02 6.50 -9.64
CA GLY A 84 -4.44 5.27 -8.98
C GLY A 84 -5.16 5.50 -7.64
N GLN A 85 -5.00 4.59 -6.70
CA GLN A 85 -5.64 4.69 -5.40
C GLN A 85 -4.81 5.57 -4.45
N CYS A 86 -5.33 6.74 -4.11
CA CYS A 86 -4.66 7.68 -3.22
C CYS A 86 -5.52 8.00 -1.97
N LEU A 87 -4.83 8.34 -0.89
CA LEU A 87 -5.40 8.92 0.33
C LEU A 87 -4.84 10.32 0.54
N PHE A 88 -5.69 11.20 1.07
CA PHE A 88 -5.27 12.49 1.60
C PHE A 88 -5.15 12.40 3.12
N MET A 89 -4.08 12.93 3.65
CA MET A 89 -3.86 13.10 5.09
C MET A 89 -3.70 14.58 5.38
N PHE A 90 -4.49 15.09 6.33
CA PHE A 90 -4.48 16.47 6.77
C PHE A 90 -4.06 16.53 8.24
N THR A 91 -3.09 17.38 8.57
CA THR A 91 -2.58 17.50 9.93
C THR A 91 -1.94 18.87 10.19
N ASN A 92 -1.85 19.25 11.46
CA ASN A 92 -1.07 20.41 11.89
C ASN A 92 0.35 20.05 12.36
N MET A 93 0.69 18.75 12.34
CA MET A 93 2.05 18.29 12.63
C MET A 93 3.01 18.61 11.49
N SER A 94 4.31 18.72 11.79
CA SER A 94 5.31 18.87 10.75
C SER A 94 5.36 17.62 9.85
N PRO A 95 5.64 17.78 8.53
CA PRO A 95 5.76 16.65 7.60
C PRO A 95 6.79 15.60 8.04
N PHE A 96 7.87 16.03 8.67
CA PHE A 96 8.91 15.13 9.20
C PHE A 96 8.38 14.25 10.33
N LYS A 97 7.62 14.83 11.28
CA LYS A 97 6.99 14.10 12.38
C LYS A 97 5.98 13.09 11.84
N LEU A 98 5.16 13.48 10.85
CA LEU A 98 4.22 12.59 10.17
C LEU A 98 4.95 11.40 9.53
N ASN A 99 6.05 11.64 8.81
CA ASN A 99 6.83 10.58 8.17
C ASN A 99 7.44 9.59 9.18
N VAL A 100 8.03 10.10 10.25
CA VAL A 100 8.56 9.27 11.35
C VAL A 100 7.46 8.43 11.99
N LEU A 101 6.28 9.01 12.20
CA LEU A 101 5.14 8.34 12.80
C LEU A 101 4.60 7.23 11.89
N LEU A 102 4.51 7.46 10.60
CA LEU A 102 4.16 6.43 9.62
C LEU A 102 5.21 5.31 9.58
N GLY A 103 6.50 5.66 9.64
CA GLY A 103 7.61 4.71 9.68
C GLY A 103 7.57 3.78 10.91
N LYS A 104 7.23 4.31 12.08
CA LYS A 104 7.09 3.54 13.33
C LYS A 104 5.87 2.62 13.34
N ASN A 105 4.86 2.89 12.54
CA ASN A 105 3.62 2.12 12.47
C ASN A 105 3.57 1.14 11.29
N LYS A 106 4.72 0.70 10.80
CA LYS A 106 4.80 -0.39 9.80
C LYS A 106 4.25 -1.68 10.40
N VAL A 107 3.39 -2.35 9.66
CA VAL A 107 2.81 -3.64 10.05
C VAL A 107 3.41 -4.72 9.17
N LEU A 108 3.97 -5.75 9.79
CA LEU A 108 4.41 -6.95 9.10
C LEU A 108 3.19 -7.81 8.79
N LEU A 109 3.04 -8.16 7.53
CA LEU A 109 1.99 -9.05 7.05
C LEU A 109 2.61 -10.17 6.21
N THR A 110 1.91 -11.30 6.17
CA THR A 110 2.27 -12.38 5.24
C THR A 110 2.17 -11.88 3.81
N ALA A 111 3.20 -12.16 3.02
CA ALA A 111 3.24 -11.81 1.61
C ALA A 111 2.14 -12.58 0.84
N ARG A 112 1.69 -12.00 -0.25
CA ARG A 112 0.80 -12.65 -1.22
C ARG A 112 1.44 -12.62 -2.59
N GLY A 113 1.05 -13.56 -3.43
CA GLY A 113 1.47 -13.56 -4.83
C GLY A 113 1.19 -12.21 -5.50
N GLY A 114 2.19 -11.67 -6.19
CA GLY A 114 2.17 -10.35 -6.80
C GLY A 114 2.58 -9.19 -5.89
N ASP A 115 2.79 -9.39 -4.59
CA ASP A 115 3.40 -8.37 -3.73
C ASP A 115 4.87 -8.15 -4.11
N ILE A 116 5.40 -6.95 -3.89
CA ILE A 116 6.83 -6.66 -4.09
C ILE A 116 7.56 -6.92 -2.77
N ALA A 117 8.63 -7.71 -2.83
CA ALA A 117 9.43 -8.01 -1.66
C ALA A 117 10.08 -6.74 -1.09
N SER A 118 9.82 -6.45 0.18
CA SER A 118 10.43 -5.31 0.88
C SER A 118 11.85 -5.59 1.35
N ILE A 119 12.18 -6.87 1.52
CA ILE A 119 13.48 -7.40 1.93
C ILE A 119 13.76 -8.65 1.11
N ASP A 120 14.99 -9.13 1.11
CA ASP A 120 15.33 -10.40 0.51
C ASP A 120 14.60 -11.54 1.25
N VAL A 121 13.93 -12.41 0.48
CA VAL A 121 13.23 -13.57 1.04
C VAL A 121 14.23 -14.70 1.14
N VAL A 122 14.67 -14.99 2.36
CA VAL A 122 15.64 -16.06 2.63
C VAL A 122 14.92 -17.29 3.15
N VAL A 123 15.14 -18.43 2.50
CA VAL A 123 14.59 -19.73 2.90
C VAL A 123 15.71 -20.58 3.48
N PRO A 124 15.71 -20.82 4.80
CA PRO A 124 16.75 -21.60 5.44
C PRO A 124 16.62 -23.11 5.15
N PRO A 125 17.70 -23.89 5.26
CA PRO A 125 17.64 -25.34 5.18
C PRO A 125 16.84 -25.91 6.34
N LYS A 126 15.75 -26.64 6.02
CA LYS A 126 14.92 -27.32 7.03
C LYS A 126 14.03 -28.38 6.42
N ASN A 127 13.48 -29.25 7.29
CA ASN A 127 12.36 -30.09 6.90
C ASN A 127 11.09 -29.25 6.71
N THR A 128 10.41 -29.40 5.59
CA THR A 128 9.15 -28.69 5.31
C THR A 128 7.92 -29.39 5.91
N GLY A 129 8.04 -30.69 6.25
CA GLY A 129 6.93 -31.52 6.68
C GLY A 129 5.92 -31.84 5.56
N ILE A 130 6.21 -31.47 4.32
CA ILE A 130 5.33 -31.65 3.16
C ILE A 130 5.69 -32.97 2.48
N ALA A 131 4.67 -33.78 2.16
CA ALA A 131 4.87 -35.01 1.39
C ALA A 131 5.26 -34.69 -0.07
N PRO A 132 6.07 -35.55 -0.71
CA PRO A 132 6.42 -35.39 -2.12
C PRO A 132 5.17 -35.41 -3.00
N GLY A 133 5.07 -34.46 -3.91
CA GLY A 133 3.92 -34.32 -4.80
C GLY A 133 4.10 -33.10 -5.73
N PRO A 134 3.01 -32.50 -6.21
CA PRO A 134 3.05 -31.35 -7.10
C PRO A 134 3.92 -30.18 -6.59
N MET A 135 4.05 -30.02 -5.26
CA MET A 135 4.89 -29.01 -4.62
C MET A 135 6.37 -29.10 -4.99
N LEU A 136 6.88 -30.30 -5.33
CA LEU A 136 8.27 -30.43 -5.80
C LEU A 136 8.56 -29.61 -7.06
N THR A 137 7.59 -29.51 -7.95
CA THR A 137 7.72 -28.69 -9.16
C THR A 137 7.81 -27.21 -8.81
N GLU A 138 7.02 -26.76 -7.83
CA GLU A 138 7.04 -25.37 -7.35
C GLU A 138 8.38 -25.00 -6.71
N PHE A 139 8.96 -25.89 -5.89
CA PHE A 139 10.31 -25.70 -5.33
C PHE A 139 11.38 -25.60 -6.44
N LYS A 140 11.29 -26.45 -7.48
CA LYS A 140 12.22 -26.41 -8.62
C LYS A 140 12.07 -25.11 -9.43
N GLU A 141 10.84 -24.68 -9.72
CA GLU A 141 10.56 -23.42 -10.43
C GLU A 141 11.16 -22.23 -9.70
N ASN A 142 11.11 -22.23 -8.37
CA ASN A 142 11.68 -21.19 -7.52
C ASN A 142 13.19 -21.39 -7.21
N LYS A 143 13.84 -22.36 -7.89
CA LYS A 143 15.28 -22.68 -7.72
C LYS A 143 15.69 -23.02 -6.29
N ILE A 144 14.78 -23.60 -5.51
CA ILE A 144 15.05 -24.04 -4.15
C ILE A 144 15.54 -25.50 -4.20
N PRO A 145 16.79 -25.79 -3.82
CA PRO A 145 17.31 -27.16 -3.85
C PRO A 145 16.68 -27.99 -2.75
N THR A 146 16.01 -29.05 -3.14
CA THR A 146 15.31 -29.98 -2.23
C THR A 146 15.76 -31.41 -2.40
N LYS A 147 15.64 -32.20 -1.32
CA LYS A 147 15.73 -33.68 -1.34
C LYS A 147 14.46 -34.26 -0.72
N ILE A 148 14.18 -35.51 -1.05
CA ILE A 148 13.14 -36.28 -0.37
C ILE A 148 13.86 -37.15 0.64
N ASP A 149 13.46 -37.07 1.89
CA ASP A 149 14.01 -37.85 2.98
C ASP A 149 12.89 -38.18 3.98
N GLN A 150 12.81 -39.44 4.39
CA GLN A 150 11.77 -39.95 5.30
C GLN A 150 10.33 -39.56 4.87
N GLY A 151 10.04 -39.61 3.57
CA GLY A 151 8.70 -39.26 3.03
C GLY A 151 8.33 -37.78 3.08
N THR A 152 9.28 -36.89 3.35
CA THR A 152 9.08 -35.45 3.39
C THR A 152 10.09 -34.69 2.52
N ILE A 153 9.74 -33.49 2.10
CA ILE A 153 10.63 -32.62 1.33
C ILE A 153 11.51 -31.83 2.31
N TRP A 154 12.84 -31.94 2.10
CA TRP A 154 13.86 -31.19 2.84
C TRP A 154 14.50 -30.14 1.96
N ILE A 155 14.68 -28.93 2.47
CA ILE A 155 15.47 -27.87 1.83
C ILE A 155 16.94 -28.08 2.20
N LEU A 156 17.81 -28.22 1.18
CA LEU A 156 19.22 -28.58 1.35
C LEU A 156 20.12 -27.41 1.72
N LYS A 157 19.85 -26.23 1.11
CA LYS A 157 20.70 -25.05 1.25
C LYS A 157 19.83 -23.81 1.47
N GLU A 158 20.40 -22.86 2.19
CA GLU A 158 19.85 -21.52 2.24
C GLU A 158 19.80 -20.93 0.83
N THR A 159 18.67 -20.44 0.44
CA THR A 159 18.41 -19.84 -0.88
C THR A 159 17.61 -18.57 -0.73
N THR A 160 17.87 -17.63 -1.64
CA THR A 160 17.11 -16.36 -1.75
C THR A 160 16.32 -16.39 -3.05
N PRO A 161 15.13 -17.00 -3.06
CA PRO A 161 14.33 -17.14 -4.28
C PRO A 161 13.83 -15.80 -4.82
N VAL A 162 13.67 -14.80 -3.97
CA VAL A 162 13.22 -13.45 -4.36
C VAL A 162 14.07 -12.39 -3.66
N LYS A 163 14.62 -11.47 -4.44
CA LYS A 163 15.37 -10.31 -3.92
C LYS A 163 14.44 -9.13 -3.63
N LYS A 164 14.94 -8.23 -2.80
CA LYS A 164 14.25 -6.97 -2.53
C LYS A 164 13.90 -6.23 -3.83
N GLY A 165 12.63 -5.84 -3.98
CA GLY A 165 12.12 -5.12 -5.16
C GLY A 165 11.55 -6.03 -6.25
N GLU A 166 11.70 -7.35 -6.15
CA GLU A 166 11.12 -8.30 -7.09
C GLU A 166 9.70 -8.71 -6.67
N PRO A 167 8.83 -9.08 -7.64
CA PRO A 167 7.50 -9.59 -7.33
C PRO A 167 7.58 -11.01 -6.77
N ILE A 168 6.83 -11.26 -5.71
CA ILE A 168 6.71 -12.58 -5.09
C ILE A 168 5.74 -13.41 -5.92
N SER A 169 6.17 -14.59 -6.35
CA SER A 169 5.31 -15.53 -7.08
C SER A 169 4.18 -16.06 -6.18
N THR A 170 3.04 -16.40 -6.77
CA THR A 170 1.94 -17.08 -6.08
C THR A 170 2.30 -18.50 -5.63
N LYS A 171 3.36 -19.07 -6.24
CA LYS A 171 3.86 -20.44 -5.97
C LYS A 171 5.04 -20.47 -4.99
N LEU A 172 5.40 -19.35 -4.38
CA LEU A 172 6.41 -19.21 -3.36
C LEU A 172 5.78 -19.09 -1.98
#